data_fe3e144f2d02414307121b7c10c67f2a
#
_entry.id   fe3e144f2d02414307121b7c10c67f2a
#
_cell.length_a   1.000
_cell.length_b   1.000
_cell.length_c   1.000
_cell.angle_alpha   90.00
_cell.angle_beta   90.00
_cell.angle_gamma   90.00
#
_symmetry.space_group_name_H-M   'P 1'
#
loop_
_entity.id
_entity.type
_entity.pdbx_description
1 polymer ?
#
loop_
_entity_poly.entity_id
_entity_poly.type
_entity_poly.pdbx_seq_one_letter_code
_entity_poly.pdbx_strand_id
1 'polypeptide(L)'
;PRPVSPSQGRAAPGRRPRGSRRPARTAIRNGARHVTCYARRDEECISASEHEVRYAKLEGVGFRFCKAPVEIRENGIICRDTVKGEDGKFTQVEGSETFYPHTGVIVSVSQGSENSLVKTTTGIETNQRGLLTVNEDGSTTREGVFAGGDAVMGARTVVEAVAIAKKVAESMDAYMKSLPVDDAADPYADIPVFQTPTSDVLAKQEL
;
A
#
# COMPACT_ATOMS: atom_id res chain seq x y z
N PRO A 1 -14.61 -27.68 -1.10
CA PRO A 1 -13.77 -26.56 -0.66
C PRO A 1 -12.33 -26.80 -1.09
N ARG A 2 -11.78 -25.88 -1.87
CA ARG A 2 -10.40 -26.00 -2.41
C ARG A 2 -9.44 -25.27 -1.48
N PRO A 3 -8.29 -25.83 -1.11
CA PRO A 3 -7.28 -25.10 -0.34
C PRO A 3 -6.73 -23.92 -1.14
N VAL A 4 -6.45 -22.84 -0.44
CA VAL A 4 -5.91 -21.59 -0.99
C VAL A 4 -4.63 -21.26 -0.27
N SER A 5 -3.57 -20.97 -1.00
CA SER A 5 -2.28 -20.57 -0.45
C SER A 5 -1.96 -19.13 -0.84
N PRO A 6 -1.91 -18.17 0.09
CA PRO A 6 -1.42 -16.83 -0.19
C PRO A 6 0.11 -16.80 -0.23
N SER A 7 0.66 -16.18 -1.25
CA SER A 7 2.10 -15.90 -1.34
C SER A 7 2.37 -14.41 -1.12
N GLN A 8 3.46 -14.08 -0.43
CA GLN A 8 3.90 -12.70 -0.23
C GLN A 8 5.06 -12.35 -1.15
N GLY A 9 4.87 -11.37 -1.99
CA GLY A 9 5.95 -10.75 -2.74
C GLY A 9 6.55 -9.55 -2.01
N ARG A 10 7.56 -8.97 -2.61
CA ARG A 10 8.44 -7.93 -2.09
C ARG A 10 7.76 -6.87 -1.22
N ALA A 11 8.13 -6.79 0.04
CA ALA A 11 8.01 -5.58 0.82
C ALA A 11 9.28 -4.73 0.69
N ALA A 12 9.15 -3.47 0.34
CA ALA A 12 10.25 -2.52 0.45
C ALA A 12 10.61 -2.30 1.94
N PRO A 13 11.87 -2.01 2.31
CA PRO A 13 12.23 -1.72 3.69
C PRO A 13 11.40 -0.55 4.21
N GLY A 14 10.78 -0.72 5.37
CA GLY A 14 9.97 0.31 6.04
C GLY A 14 8.46 0.24 5.81
N ARG A 15 7.97 -0.63 4.95
CA ARG A 15 6.53 -0.82 4.73
C ARG A 15 6.00 -2.04 5.48
N ARG A 16 4.95 -1.84 6.25
CA ARG A 16 4.16 -2.93 6.82
C ARG A 16 3.15 -3.41 5.78
N PRO A 17 3.32 -4.57 5.11
CA PRO A 17 2.30 -5.07 4.21
C PRO A 17 1.11 -5.56 5.03
N ARG A 18 0.04 -4.80 5.01
CA ARG A 18 -1.24 -5.17 5.65
C ARG A 18 -2.02 -6.24 4.88
N GLY A 19 -1.53 -6.68 3.70
CA GLY A 19 -2.34 -7.35 2.71
C GLY A 19 -2.56 -8.85 2.88
N SER A 20 -1.54 -9.61 3.25
CA SER A 20 -1.57 -11.08 3.07
C SER A 20 -2.35 -11.87 4.12
N ARG A 21 -2.51 -11.34 5.32
CA ARG A 21 -3.18 -12.07 6.40
C ARG A 21 -4.69 -11.96 6.36
N ARG A 22 -5.24 -10.86 5.88
CA ARG A 22 -6.68 -10.74 5.66
C ARG A 22 -7.16 -11.77 4.63
N PRO A 23 -6.55 -11.93 3.44
CA PRO A 23 -6.90 -12.99 2.50
C PRO A 23 -6.78 -14.40 3.09
N ALA A 24 -5.71 -14.69 3.86
CA ALA A 24 -5.52 -16.00 4.47
C ALA A 24 -6.62 -16.35 5.47
N ARG A 25 -6.94 -15.44 6.40
CA ARG A 25 -8.03 -15.62 7.35
C ARG A 25 -9.38 -15.71 6.67
N THR A 26 -9.62 -14.88 5.65
CA THR A 26 -10.84 -14.94 4.85
C THR A 26 -10.97 -16.28 4.14
N ALA A 27 -9.88 -16.83 3.60
CA ALA A 27 -9.89 -18.14 2.97
C ALA A 27 -10.29 -19.26 3.97
N ILE A 28 -9.72 -19.25 5.18
CA ILE A 28 -10.12 -20.20 6.25
C ILE A 28 -11.62 -20.06 6.56
N ARG A 29 -12.09 -18.83 6.78
CA ARG A 29 -13.51 -18.57 7.11
C ARG A 29 -14.47 -18.94 5.99
N ASN A 30 -14.01 -18.92 4.74
CA ASN A 30 -14.78 -19.40 3.58
C ASN A 30 -14.63 -20.90 3.32
N GLY A 31 -14.07 -21.66 4.26
CA GLY A 31 -14.06 -23.12 4.23
C GLY A 31 -12.82 -23.74 3.57
N ALA A 32 -11.74 -22.98 3.33
CA ALA A 32 -10.48 -23.58 2.93
C ALA A 32 -9.93 -24.44 4.07
N ARG A 33 -9.61 -25.72 3.77
CA ARG A 33 -9.15 -26.68 4.79
C ARG A 33 -7.74 -26.37 5.29
N HIS A 34 -6.87 -25.95 4.38
CA HIS A 34 -5.48 -25.66 4.67
C HIS A 34 -5.08 -24.38 3.95
N VAL A 35 -4.57 -23.42 4.71
CA VAL A 35 -4.03 -22.16 4.17
C VAL A 35 -2.64 -21.96 4.72
N THR A 36 -1.67 -21.69 3.84
CA THR A 36 -0.28 -21.45 4.22
C THR A 36 0.19 -20.10 3.68
N CYS A 37 0.74 -19.29 4.56
CA CYS A 37 1.42 -18.03 4.19
C CYS A 37 2.92 -18.30 3.99
N TYR A 38 3.45 -17.95 2.84
CA TYR A 38 4.87 -17.99 2.54
C TYR A 38 5.47 -16.59 2.75
N ALA A 39 6.50 -16.48 3.56
CA ALA A 39 7.19 -15.24 3.85
C ALA A 39 8.70 -15.40 3.61
N ARG A 40 9.30 -14.50 2.82
CA ARG A 40 10.74 -14.51 2.56
C ARG A 40 11.61 -14.11 3.74
N ARG A 41 11.01 -13.60 4.82
CA ARG A 41 11.68 -13.21 6.07
C ARG A 41 11.33 -14.18 7.18
N ASP A 42 12.14 -14.17 8.22
CA ASP A 42 11.82 -14.85 9.47
C ASP A 42 10.60 -14.23 10.18
N GLU A 43 10.15 -14.86 11.25
CA GLU A 43 8.99 -14.43 12.01
C GLU A 43 9.20 -13.07 12.68
N GLU A 44 10.42 -12.77 13.13
CA GLU A 44 10.77 -11.53 13.81
C GLU A 44 10.85 -10.34 12.84
N CYS A 45 11.31 -10.59 11.63
CA CYS A 45 11.52 -9.56 10.59
C CYS A 45 10.32 -9.40 9.66
N ILE A 46 9.25 -10.19 9.84
CA ILE A 46 8.04 -10.04 9.03
C ILE A 46 7.41 -8.67 9.32
N SER A 47 7.04 -7.97 8.25
CA SER A 47 6.48 -6.61 8.34
C SER A 47 5.04 -6.56 8.86
N ALA A 48 4.56 -7.64 9.41
CA ALA A 48 3.26 -7.82 10.03
C ALA A 48 3.24 -7.38 11.49
N SER A 49 2.12 -6.88 11.98
CA SER A 49 1.96 -6.74 13.42
C SER A 49 1.88 -8.13 14.07
N GLU A 50 2.48 -8.27 15.23
CA GLU A 50 2.44 -9.50 16.00
C GLU A 50 1.00 -10.01 16.22
N HIS A 51 0.09 -9.10 16.53
CA HIS A 51 -1.35 -9.41 16.69
C HIS A 51 -1.96 -10.06 15.44
N GLU A 52 -1.67 -9.55 14.25
CA GLU A 52 -2.23 -10.11 13.01
C GLU A 52 -1.67 -11.51 12.72
N VAL A 53 -0.38 -11.76 13.01
CA VAL A 53 0.23 -13.08 12.88
C VAL A 53 -0.41 -14.04 13.89
N ARG A 54 -0.52 -13.61 15.14
CA ARG A 54 -1.14 -14.40 16.21
C ARG A 54 -2.59 -14.78 15.88
N TYR A 55 -3.42 -13.82 15.46
CA TYR A 55 -4.80 -14.11 15.07
C TYR A 55 -4.88 -15.06 13.87
N ALA A 56 -4.01 -14.91 12.88
CA ALA A 56 -3.99 -15.81 11.75
C ALA A 56 -3.62 -17.24 12.17
N LYS A 57 -2.62 -17.40 13.05
CA LYS A 57 -2.26 -18.71 13.62
C LYS A 57 -3.41 -19.34 14.43
N LEU A 58 -4.10 -18.55 15.25
CA LEU A 58 -5.27 -19.01 16.02
C LEU A 58 -6.42 -19.47 15.13
N GLU A 59 -6.59 -18.86 13.96
CA GLU A 59 -7.59 -19.27 12.97
C GLU A 59 -7.13 -20.44 12.08
N GLY A 60 -5.98 -21.04 12.35
CA GLY A 60 -5.48 -22.21 11.64
C GLY A 60 -4.67 -21.92 10.37
N VAL A 61 -4.22 -20.68 10.15
CA VAL A 61 -3.31 -20.35 9.05
C VAL A 61 -1.90 -20.83 9.38
N GLY A 62 -1.34 -21.69 8.53
CA GLY A 62 0.06 -22.10 8.58
C GLY A 62 1.01 -21.00 8.06
N PHE A 63 2.22 -20.96 8.57
CA PHE A 63 3.27 -20.06 8.11
C PHE A 63 4.53 -20.83 7.72
N ARG A 64 5.14 -20.44 6.61
CA ARG A 64 6.46 -20.87 6.19
C ARG A 64 7.33 -19.64 6.00
N PHE A 65 8.17 -19.41 6.98
CA PHE A 65 9.14 -18.32 6.97
C PHE A 65 10.40 -18.68 6.19
N CYS A 66 11.20 -17.69 5.83
CA CYS A 66 12.40 -17.83 5.04
C CYS A 66 12.18 -18.59 3.72
N LYS A 67 11.04 -18.40 3.11
CA LYS A 67 10.64 -19.00 1.82
C LYS A 67 10.23 -17.91 0.84
N ALA A 68 11.00 -17.71 -0.20
CA ALA A 68 10.73 -16.79 -1.30
C ALA A 68 10.06 -17.52 -2.46
N PRO A 69 8.81 -17.21 -2.81
CA PRO A 69 8.20 -17.77 -4.02
C PRO A 69 8.97 -17.34 -5.26
N VAL A 70 9.28 -18.30 -6.14
CA VAL A 70 9.98 -18.06 -7.39
C VAL A 70 9.15 -18.42 -8.61
N GLU A 71 8.25 -19.40 -8.49
CA GLU A 71 7.39 -19.84 -9.58
C GLU A 71 6.03 -20.32 -9.04
N ILE A 72 4.96 -19.97 -9.73
CA ILE A 72 3.62 -20.49 -9.49
C ILE A 72 3.29 -21.45 -10.62
N ARG A 73 2.92 -22.69 -10.27
CA ARG A 73 2.50 -23.73 -11.20
C ARG A 73 1.02 -24.05 -11.02
N GLU A 74 0.43 -24.75 -11.96
CA GLU A 74 -0.97 -25.14 -11.93
C GLU A 74 -1.35 -25.89 -10.63
N ASN A 75 -0.45 -26.71 -10.12
CA ASN A 75 -0.66 -27.59 -8.97
C ASN A 75 0.10 -27.17 -7.70
N GLY A 76 0.71 -25.98 -7.66
CA GLY A 76 1.43 -25.54 -6.49
C GLY A 76 2.38 -24.35 -6.73
N ILE A 77 3.34 -24.24 -5.82
CA ILE A 77 4.30 -23.12 -5.80
C ILE A 77 5.71 -23.65 -5.54
N ILE A 78 6.70 -23.10 -6.23
CA ILE A 78 8.11 -23.34 -5.95
C ILE A 78 8.63 -22.16 -5.13
N CYS A 79 9.30 -22.47 -4.03
CA CYS A 79 9.97 -21.48 -3.19
C CYS A 79 11.45 -21.83 -3.05
N ARG A 80 12.28 -20.79 -2.98
CA ARG A 80 13.68 -20.88 -2.51
C ARG A 80 13.78 -20.52 -1.04
N ASP A 81 14.77 -21.09 -0.38
CA ASP A 81 15.13 -20.66 0.96
C ASP A 81 15.73 -19.26 0.91
N THR A 82 15.59 -18.54 2.01
CA THR A 82 16.22 -17.25 2.19
C THR A 82 16.99 -17.23 3.48
N VAL A 83 18.15 -16.59 3.46
CA VAL A 83 19.03 -16.41 4.62
C VAL A 83 19.21 -14.92 4.88
N LYS A 84 19.18 -14.55 6.15
CA LYS A 84 19.46 -13.20 6.62
C LYS A 84 20.96 -12.98 6.65
N GLY A 85 21.43 -12.00 5.88
CA GLY A 85 22.84 -11.57 5.92
C GLY A 85 23.15 -10.69 7.13
N GLU A 86 24.42 -10.41 7.36
CA GLU A 86 24.89 -9.51 8.42
C GLU A 86 24.35 -8.08 8.26
N ASP A 87 24.06 -7.66 7.04
CA ASP A 87 23.42 -6.39 6.71
C ASP A 87 21.90 -6.38 6.99
N GLY A 88 21.35 -7.46 7.54
CA GLY A 88 19.94 -7.65 7.84
C GLY A 88 19.06 -7.88 6.61
N LYS A 89 19.64 -8.00 5.40
CA LYS A 89 18.90 -8.32 4.20
C LYS A 89 18.74 -9.82 4.01
N PHE A 90 17.61 -10.22 3.43
CA PHE A 90 17.32 -11.62 3.11
C PHE A 90 17.66 -11.87 1.64
N THR A 91 18.59 -12.79 1.41
CA THR A 91 19.02 -13.25 0.08
C THR A 91 18.49 -14.66 -0.18
N GLN A 92 18.19 -14.98 -1.42
CA GLN A 92 17.75 -16.31 -1.82
C GLN A 92 18.98 -17.24 -1.91
N VAL A 93 18.80 -18.48 -1.48
CA VAL A 93 19.81 -19.53 -1.61
C VAL A 93 19.57 -20.27 -2.91
N GLU A 94 20.55 -20.24 -3.81
CA GLU A 94 20.48 -20.98 -5.07
C GLU A 94 20.48 -22.49 -4.84
N GLY A 95 19.72 -23.24 -5.65
CA GLY A 95 19.62 -24.69 -5.53
C GLY A 95 18.77 -25.19 -4.36
N SER A 96 18.08 -24.31 -3.64
CA SER A 96 17.20 -24.66 -2.53
C SER A 96 15.71 -24.74 -2.91
N GLU A 97 15.41 -24.84 -4.19
CA GLU A 97 14.05 -24.88 -4.71
C GLU A 97 13.27 -26.06 -4.15
N THR A 98 12.15 -25.77 -3.52
CA THR A 98 11.23 -26.77 -3.01
C THR A 98 9.84 -26.54 -3.57
N PHE A 99 9.22 -27.58 -4.08
CA PHE A 99 7.84 -27.56 -4.55
C PHE A 99 6.87 -27.81 -3.39
N TYR A 100 5.86 -26.99 -3.31
CA TYR A 100 4.75 -27.11 -2.36
C TYR A 100 3.45 -27.26 -3.14
N PRO A 101 2.74 -28.41 -2.99
CA PRO A 101 1.48 -28.63 -3.69
C PRO A 101 0.37 -27.78 -3.09
N HIS A 102 -0.36 -27.07 -3.97
CA HIS A 102 -1.52 -26.28 -3.62
C HIS A 102 -2.53 -26.28 -4.76
N THR A 103 -3.81 -26.19 -4.43
CA THR A 103 -4.89 -26.12 -5.43
C THR A 103 -5.27 -24.68 -5.78
N GLY A 104 -4.70 -23.70 -5.11
CA GLY A 104 -4.89 -22.29 -5.42
C GLY A 104 -3.85 -21.43 -4.74
N VAL A 105 -3.46 -20.34 -5.37
CA VAL A 105 -2.47 -19.37 -4.87
C VAL A 105 -3.09 -17.98 -4.92
N ILE A 106 -3.03 -17.26 -3.78
CA ILE A 106 -3.41 -15.85 -3.69
C ILE A 106 -2.12 -15.03 -3.58
N VAL A 107 -1.88 -14.18 -4.57
CA VAL A 107 -0.76 -13.26 -4.57
C VAL A 107 -1.18 -12.00 -3.80
N SER A 108 -0.63 -11.81 -2.61
CA SER A 108 -0.87 -10.67 -1.74
C SER A 108 0.42 -9.87 -1.54
N VAL A 109 0.94 -9.37 -2.65
CA VAL A 109 2.12 -8.52 -2.68
C VAL A 109 1.73 -7.04 -2.56
N SER A 110 2.63 -6.21 -2.05
CA SER A 110 2.41 -4.77 -2.01
C SER A 110 2.25 -4.24 -3.44
N GLN A 111 1.37 -3.27 -3.62
CA GLN A 111 1.22 -2.55 -4.87
C GLN A 111 2.34 -1.52 -5.03
N GLY A 112 2.79 -1.29 -6.25
CA GLY A 112 3.66 -0.17 -6.62
C GLY A 112 2.82 1.08 -6.90
N SER A 113 3.48 2.24 -6.94
CA SER A 113 2.85 3.47 -7.41
C SER A 113 2.63 3.39 -8.91
N GLU A 114 1.44 3.76 -9.35
CA GLU A 114 1.20 3.96 -10.77
C GLU A 114 1.67 5.38 -11.16
N ASN A 115 2.58 5.45 -12.12
CA ASN A 115 3.23 6.70 -12.52
C ASN A 115 2.70 7.24 -13.85
N SER A 116 1.45 6.92 -14.22
CA SER A 116 0.84 7.43 -15.47
C SER A 116 0.86 8.96 -15.50
N LEU A 117 0.48 9.61 -14.40
CA LEU A 117 0.51 11.08 -14.28
C LEU A 117 1.92 11.65 -14.52
N VAL A 118 2.94 11.06 -13.91
CA VAL A 118 4.33 11.52 -14.06
C VAL A 118 4.84 11.35 -15.48
N LYS A 119 4.44 10.27 -16.15
CA LYS A 119 4.83 9.99 -17.53
C LYS A 119 4.20 10.95 -18.54
N THR A 120 3.05 11.52 -18.22
CA THR A 120 2.29 12.40 -19.10
C THR A 120 2.41 13.88 -18.74
N THR A 121 3.05 14.20 -17.61
CA THR A 121 3.18 15.57 -17.10
C THR A 121 4.66 15.91 -16.91
N THR A 122 5.12 16.96 -17.57
CA THR A 122 6.49 17.46 -17.41
C THR A 122 6.70 18.17 -16.09
N GLY A 123 7.90 18.07 -15.51
CA GLY A 123 8.31 18.80 -14.30
C GLY A 123 7.87 18.15 -12.98
N ILE A 124 7.24 16.97 -13.00
CA ILE A 124 6.97 16.20 -11.80
C ILE A 124 7.94 15.01 -11.74
N GLU A 125 8.70 14.93 -10.66
CA GLU A 125 9.72 13.91 -10.47
C GLU A 125 9.29 12.86 -9.45
N THR A 126 9.87 11.67 -9.58
CA THR A 126 9.71 10.57 -8.64
C THR A 126 11.05 10.08 -8.13
N ASN A 127 11.04 9.55 -6.92
CA ASN A 127 12.20 8.85 -6.38
C ASN A 127 12.35 7.45 -7.00
N GLN A 128 13.42 6.74 -6.65
CA GLN A 128 13.71 5.37 -7.14
C GLN A 128 12.59 4.34 -6.86
N ARG A 129 11.63 4.65 -5.98
CA ARG A 129 10.50 3.80 -5.66
C ARG A 129 9.24 4.17 -6.45
N GLY A 130 9.33 5.15 -7.35
CA GLY A 130 8.20 5.68 -8.10
C GLY A 130 7.23 6.53 -7.24
N LEU A 131 7.65 7.02 -6.07
CA LEU A 131 6.88 7.94 -5.27
C LEU A 131 7.23 9.37 -5.66
N LEU A 132 6.24 10.27 -5.63
CA LEU A 132 6.46 11.68 -5.94
C LEU A 132 7.47 12.32 -4.99
N THR A 133 8.39 13.09 -5.54
CA THR A 133 9.34 13.89 -4.78
C THR A 133 8.65 15.18 -4.36
N VAL A 134 8.65 15.49 -3.07
CA VAL A 134 8.07 16.70 -2.51
C VAL A 134 9.01 17.33 -1.48
N ASN A 135 8.85 18.63 -1.28
CA ASN A 135 9.45 19.39 -0.20
C ASN A 135 8.71 19.13 1.13
N GLU A 136 9.18 19.74 2.21
CA GLU A 136 8.57 19.60 3.54
C GLU A 136 7.13 20.13 3.62
N ASP A 137 6.77 21.08 2.79
CA ASP A 137 5.46 21.70 2.68
C ASP A 137 4.48 20.91 1.77
N GLY A 138 4.96 19.85 1.14
CA GLY A 138 4.19 19.03 0.20
C GLY A 138 4.20 19.55 -1.23
N SER A 139 4.90 20.64 -1.54
CA SER A 139 5.08 21.10 -2.92
C SER A 139 5.94 20.10 -3.71
N THR A 140 5.54 19.81 -4.95
CA THR A 140 6.30 18.95 -5.86
C THR A 140 7.41 19.73 -6.57
N THR A 141 8.16 19.06 -7.44
CA THR A 141 9.14 19.69 -8.32
C THR A 141 8.51 20.60 -9.38
N ARG A 142 7.20 20.53 -9.56
CA ARG A 142 6.43 21.43 -10.45
C ARG A 142 5.69 22.48 -9.63
N GLU A 143 5.90 23.74 -9.96
CA GLU A 143 5.23 24.87 -9.31
C GLU A 143 3.69 24.75 -9.37
N GLY A 144 3.03 25.11 -8.28
CA GLY A 144 1.57 25.03 -8.13
C GLY A 144 1.01 23.61 -7.98
N VAL A 145 1.87 22.59 -7.95
CA VAL A 145 1.45 21.20 -7.77
C VAL A 145 1.92 20.68 -6.42
N PHE A 146 0.98 20.18 -5.64
CA PHE A 146 1.23 19.65 -4.29
C PHE A 146 0.84 18.17 -4.23
N ALA A 147 1.50 17.42 -3.36
CA ALA A 147 1.21 16.01 -3.18
C ALA A 147 1.40 15.56 -1.74
N GLY A 148 0.62 14.56 -1.33
CA GLY A 148 0.70 13.96 0.00
C GLY A 148 0.18 12.52 0.03
N GLY A 149 0.16 11.93 1.22
CA GLY A 149 -0.35 10.57 1.43
C GLY A 149 0.48 9.48 0.75
N ASP A 150 -0.19 8.46 0.26
CA ASP A 150 0.45 7.25 -0.30
C ASP A 150 1.29 7.53 -1.56
N ALA A 151 0.95 8.56 -2.33
CA ALA A 151 1.70 8.97 -3.52
C ALA A 151 3.12 9.44 -3.19
N VAL A 152 3.33 9.98 -1.98
CA VAL A 152 4.62 10.53 -1.50
C VAL A 152 5.32 9.55 -0.56
N MET A 153 4.59 9.02 0.42
CA MET A 153 5.17 8.21 1.49
C MET A 153 5.07 6.72 1.24
N GLY A 154 4.33 6.32 0.22
CA GLY A 154 3.91 4.96 0.03
C GLY A 154 2.77 4.58 0.97
N ALA A 155 2.29 3.33 0.89
CA ALA A 155 1.13 2.89 1.66
C ALA A 155 1.34 3.05 3.17
N ARG A 156 0.52 3.90 3.78
CA ARG A 156 0.51 4.25 5.20
C ARG A 156 -0.88 4.09 5.80
N THR A 157 -1.04 4.53 7.05
CA THR A 157 -2.35 4.55 7.71
C THR A 157 -3.19 5.72 7.23
N VAL A 158 -4.52 5.58 7.32
CA VAL A 158 -5.45 6.69 7.04
C VAL A 158 -5.15 7.91 7.93
N VAL A 159 -4.80 7.67 9.20
CA VAL A 159 -4.45 8.75 10.14
C VAL A 159 -3.23 9.55 9.67
N GLU A 160 -2.18 8.88 9.20
CA GLU A 160 -1.00 9.53 8.63
C GLU A 160 -1.33 10.30 7.35
N ALA A 161 -2.18 9.73 6.48
CA ALA A 161 -2.62 10.39 5.26
C ALA A 161 -3.42 11.67 5.56
N VAL A 162 -4.34 11.63 6.52
CA VAL A 162 -5.13 12.79 6.96
C VAL A 162 -4.24 13.87 7.59
N ALA A 163 -3.28 13.49 8.43
CA ALA A 163 -2.37 14.45 9.05
C ALA A 163 -1.56 15.22 8.00
N ILE A 164 -1.06 14.53 6.98
CA ILE A 164 -0.30 15.15 5.90
C ILE A 164 -1.22 16.00 5.02
N ALA A 165 -2.42 15.51 4.69
CA ALA A 165 -3.36 16.25 3.86
C ALA A 165 -3.69 17.63 4.47
N LYS A 166 -3.82 17.73 5.82
CA LYS A 166 -4.01 19.01 6.50
C LYS A 166 -2.85 19.96 6.28
N LYS A 167 -1.62 19.48 6.50
CA LYS A 167 -0.41 20.28 6.29
C LYS A 167 -0.29 20.76 4.84
N VAL A 168 -0.53 19.85 3.89
CA VAL A 168 -0.47 20.19 2.46
C VAL A 168 -1.55 21.20 2.09
N ALA A 169 -2.77 21.09 2.65
CA ALA A 169 -3.83 22.06 2.40
C ALA A 169 -3.49 23.46 2.91
N GLU A 170 -2.86 23.58 4.08
CA GLU A 170 -2.36 24.85 4.60
C GLU A 170 -1.30 25.47 3.66
N SER A 171 -0.39 24.66 3.13
CA SER A 171 0.63 25.09 2.19
C SER A 171 0.02 25.53 0.85
N MET A 172 -0.99 24.81 0.36
CA MET A 172 -1.73 25.20 -0.84
C MET A 172 -2.46 26.55 -0.67
N ASP A 173 -3.12 26.74 0.47
CA ASP A 173 -3.80 27.99 0.79
C ASP A 173 -2.81 29.18 0.84
N ALA A 174 -1.66 28.98 1.51
CA ALA A 174 -0.60 29.99 1.56
C ALA A 174 -0.07 30.31 0.16
N TYR A 175 0.16 29.30 -0.67
CA TYR A 175 0.60 29.49 -2.06
C TYR A 175 -0.43 30.27 -2.86
N MET A 176 -1.70 29.91 -2.83
CA MET A 176 -2.76 30.60 -3.55
C MET A 176 -2.87 32.06 -3.13
N LYS A 177 -2.75 32.36 -1.84
CA LYS A 177 -2.75 33.74 -1.31
C LYS A 177 -1.52 34.56 -1.74
N SER A 178 -0.43 33.91 -2.10
CA SER A 178 0.79 34.59 -2.57
C SER A 178 0.73 34.97 -4.06
N LEU A 179 -0.21 34.37 -4.81
CA LEU A 179 -0.37 34.66 -6.23
C LEU A 179 -0.98 36.06 -6.41
N PRO A 180 -0.56 36.83 -7.46
CA PRO A 180 -1.22 38.07 -7.78
C PRO A 180 -2.69 37.82 -8.09
N VAL A 181 -3.57 38.67 -7.53
CA VAL A 181 -4.99 38.63 -7.88
C VAL A 181 -5.13 39.09 -9.32
N ASP A 182 -5.59 38.20 -10.18
CA ASP A 182 -5.98 38.60 -11.54
C ASP A 182 -7.40 39.19 -11.47
N ASP A 183 -7.50 40.51 -11.67
CA ASP A 183 -8.79 41.21 -11.75
C ASP A 183 -9.58 40.90 -13.06
N ALA A 184 -9.05 40.03 -13.91
CA ALA A 184 -9.79 39.51 -15.05
C ALA A 184 -11.05 38.76 -14.56
N ALA A 185 -12.14 38.89 -15.32
CA ALA A 185 -13.42 38.25 -15.00
C ALA A 185 -13.17 36.77 -14.65
N ASP A 186 -13.61 36.39 -13.47
CA ASP A 186 -13.52 35.00 -13.00
C ASP A 186 -14.16 34.04 -14.04
N PRO A 187 -13.36 33.20 -14.72
CA PRO A 187 -13.89 32.30 -15.74
C PRO A 187 -14.88 31.26 -15.14
N TYR A 188 -14.99 31.21 -13.82
CA TYR A 188 -15.85 30.32 -13.07
C TYR A 188 -17.02 31.03 -12.36
N ALA A 189 -17.24 32.34 -12.63
CA ALA A 189 -18.27 33.14 -12.00
C ALA A 189 -19.71 32.54 -12.18
N ASP A 190 -19.92 31.82 -13.30
CA ASP A 190 -21.17 31.16 -13.59
C ASP A 190 -21.29 29.73 -12.99
N ILE A 191 -20.25 29.20 -12.38
CA ILE A 191 -20.31 27.90 -11.71
C ILE A 191 -20.96 28.07 -10.34
N PRO A 192 -22.09 27.41 -10.06
CA PRO A 192 -22.73 27.48 -8.77
C PRO A 192 -21.76 27.07 -7.67
N VAL A 193 -21.44 27.97 -6.75
CA VAL A 193 -20.64 27.63 -5.57
C VAL A 193 -21.44 26.60 -4.76
N PHE A 194 -20.87 25.44 -4.57
CA PHE A 194 -21.47 24.42 -3.70
C PHE A 194 -21.52 24.95 -2.28
N GLN A 195 -22.70 25.34 -1.84
CA GLN A 195 -22.91 25.71 -0.45
C GLN A 195 -23.00 24.44 0.37
N THR A 196 -22.11 24.30 1.34
CA THR A 196 -22.22 23.21 2.33
C THR A 196 -23.59 23.28 2.97
N PRO A 197 -24.41 22.20 2.95
CA PRO A 197 -25.71 22.20 3.60
C PRO A 197 -25.57 22.64 5.07
N THR A 198 -26.35 23.61 5.48
CA THR A 198 -26.41 24.01 6.88
C THR A 198 -26.93 22.85 7.73
N SER A 199 -26.61 22.83 9.01
CA SER A 199 -27.09 21.81 9.96
C SER A 199 -28.58 21.54 9.87
N ASP A 200 -29.37 22.57 9.57
CA ASP A 200 -30.83 22.51 9.44
C ASP A 200 -31.32 21.77 8.18
N VAL A 201 -30.49 21.73 7.14
CA VAL A 201 -30.78 20.96 5.90
C VAL A 201 -30.44 19.49 6.09
N LEU A 202 -29.34 19.19 6.80
CA LEU A 202 -28.93 17.82 7.12
C LEU A 202 -29.92 17.14 8.09
N ALA A 203 -30.43 17.87 9.07
CA ALA A 203 -31.41 17.34 10.02
C ALA A 203 -32.77 16.97 9.38
N LYS A 204 -33.10 17.53 8.20
CA LYS A 204 -34.33 17.20 7.46
C LYS A 204 -34.20 15.99 6.52
N GLN A 205 -32.98 15.46 6.33
CA GLN A 205 -32.73 14.28 5.49
C GLN A 205 -32.71 12.97 6.28
N GLU A 206 -32.75 13.02 7.61
CA GLU A 206 -32.78 11.84 8.50
C GLU A 206 -34.20 11.40 8.90
N LEU A 207 -35.23 11.89 8.25
CA LEU A 207 -36.63 11.49 8.39
C LEU A 207 -37.10 10.89 7.05
#